data_4e3f3404bcae6bc76ea2300b88e9e117
#
_entry.id   4e3f3404bcae6bc76ea2300b88e9e117
#
_cell.length_a   1.000
_cell.length_b   1.000
_cell.length_c   1.000
_cell.angle_alpha   90.00
_cell.angle_beta   90.00
_cell.angle_gamma   90.00
#
_symmetry.space_group_name_H-M   'P 1'
#
loop_
_entity.id
_entity.type
_entity.pdbx_description
1 polymer ?
#
loop_
_entity_poly.entity_id
_entity_poly.type
_entity_poly.pdbx_seq_one_letter_code
_entity_poly.pdbx_strand_id
1 'polypeptide(L)'
;MEHIAKPHCGARLDRLPDCRWHSSMFAIVAFGLLVCWSNAVGGLILAQLKELGWTDNSTTATFSAITTAGMFLGALGGGIIGDKIGRKNAFILYEAIHIIAMVVGAFSPNMTFLIACRFVMGVGLGALLVTLFAGFTEYMPGRNRGTWSSRVSFIGNWSYPLCSLIAMGLTPLISAEWNWRVQLLIPAVLSLMATIIAWRRFPESPRWLESRGRYAEAEKVMRAIEEGVVLQTGKPLPPVVIEDDGKAPRAVPYSALLTGVLLKRVILGSFVLIAMNVVQYTLINWLPTIFMTQGINLKDSIVLNTMSMFGAPFGIFIAMLVMDKIPR
;
A
#
# COMPACT_ATOMS: atom_id res chain seq x y z
N MET A 1 19.40 36.79 4.10
CA MET A 1 18.54 35.63 3.78
C MET A 1 17.34 36.20 3.07
N GLU A 2 17.22 35.96 1.77
CA GLU A 2 16.01 36.34 1.02
C GLU A 2 14.82 35.66 1.66
N HIS A 3 13.81 36.43 2.02
CA HIS A 3 12.52 35.92 2.46
C HIS A 3 11.84 35.25 1.25
N ILE A 4 12.09 33.97 1.05
CA ILE A 4 11.40 33.21 0.00
C ILE A 4 9.92 33.13 0.45
N ALA A 5 9.05 33.76 -0.34
CA ALA A 5 7.61 33.74 -0.09
C ALA A 5 7.09 32.29 -0.08
N LYS A 6 6.05 32.04 0.69
CA LYS A 6 5.40 30.71 0.76
C LYS A 6 4.93 30.29 -0.63
N PRO A 7 5.34 29.10 -1.14
CA PRO A 7 5.11 28.71 -2.53
C PRO A 7 3.68 28.29 -2.87
N HIS A 8 2.77 28.16 -1.88
CA HIS A 8 1.38 27.72 -2.04
C HIS A 8 1.24 26.45 -2.90
N CYS A 9 2.08 25.44 -2.61
CA CYS A 9 2.16 24.21 -3.38
C CYS A 9 0.81 23.49 -3.52
N GLY A 10 -0.05 23.56 -2.50
CA GLY A 10 -1.38 22.97 -2.54
C GLY A 10 -2.24 23.52 -3.68
N ALA A 11 -2.41 24.83 -3.73
CA ALA A 11 -3.20 25.52 -4.75
C ALA A 11 -2.60 25.34 -6.16
N ARG A 12 -1.26 25.34 -6.25
CA ARG A 12 -0.54 25.13 -7.52
C ARG A 12 -0.71 23.71 -8.06
N LEU A 13 -0.72 22.67 -7.20
CA LEU A 13 -1.00 21.30 -7.61
C LEU A 13 -2.47 21.13 -8.02
N ASP A 14 -3.39 21.75 -7.29
CA ASP A 14 -4.83 21.61 -7.55
C ASP A 14 -5.27 22.26 -8.88
N ARG A 15 -4.55 23.26 -9.39
CA ARG A 15 -4.79 23.87 -10.71
C ARG A 15 -4.29 23.05 -11.90
N LEU A 16 -3.43 22.04 -11.68
CA LEU A 16 -2.83 21.29 -12.76
C LEU A 16 -3.90 20.48 -13.53
N PRO A 17 -3.89 20.50 -14.86
CA PRO A 17 -4.74 19.64 -15.66
C PRO A 17 -4.26 18.19 -15.53
N ASP A 18 -5.17 17.22 -15.70
CA ASP A 18 -4.79 15.82 -15.79
C ASP A 18 -3.86 15.59 -16.99
N CYS A 19 -2.67 15.07 -16.75
CA CYS A 19 -1.65 14.91 -17.76
C CYS A 19 -0.82 13.63 -17.51
N ARG A 20 0.10 13.35 -18.43
CA ARG A 20 1.00 12.17 -18.35
C ARG A 20 1.84 12.15 -17.06
N TRP A 21 2.13 13.30 -16.47
CA TRP A 21 2.85 13.35 -15.20
C TRP A 21 2.04 12.64 -14.08
N HIS A 22 0.74 12.96 -13.94
CA HIS A 22 -0.14 12.27 -12.99
C HIS A 22 -0.24 10.77 -13.28
N SER A 23 -0.34 10.39 -14.56
CA SER A 23 -0.33 8.99 -14.99
C SER A 23 0.98 8.29 -14.65
N SER A 24 2.14 8.98 -14.73
CA SER A 24 3.43 8.43 -14.35
C SER A 24 3.53 8.20 -12.84
N MET A 25 3.06 9.16 -12.02
CA MET A 25 2.99 8.99 -10.57
C MET A 25 2.04 7.85 -10.20
N PHE A 26 0.89 7.78 -10.83
CA PHE A 26 -0.06 6.68 -10.71
C PHE A 26 0.59 5.33 -11.03
N ALA A 27 1.30 5.23 -12.16
CA ALA A 27 1.94 3.97 -12.58
C ALA A 27 3.00 3.49 -11.58
N ILE A 28 3.81 4.40 -11.02
CA ILE A 28 4.82 4.05 -10.00
C ILE A 28 4.15 3.52 -8.74
N VAL A 29 3.12 4.20 -8.24
CA VAL A 29 2.41 3.81 -7.03
C VAL A 29 1.59 2.54 -7.24
N ALA A 30 0.89 2.43 -8.37
CA ALA A 30 0.12 1.25 -8.72
C ALA A 30 1.01 0.01 -8.90
N PHE A 31 2.20 0.17 -9.50
CA PHE A 31 3.18 -0.91 -9.59
C PHE A 31 3.72 -1.31 -8.22
N GLY A 32 4.04 -0.34 -7.35
CA GLY A 32 4.45 -0.61 -5.97
C GLY A 32 3.41 -1.43 -5.21
N LEU A 33 2.13 -1.05 -5.28
CA LEU A 33 1.03 -1.81 -4.66
C LEU A 33 0.83 -3.18 -5.30
N LEU A 34 0.95 -3.28 -6.63
CA LEU A 34 0.78 -4.53 -7.36
C LEU A 34 1.79 -5.58 -6.94
N VAL A 35 3.04 -5.19 -6.69
CA VAL A 35 4.11 -6.12 -6.30
C VAL A 35 4.19 -6.37 -4.79
N CYS A 36 3.46 -5.59 -4.00
CA CYS A 36 3.43 -5.68 -2.54
C CYS A 36 2.49 -6.80 -2.05
N TRP A 37 2.63 -8.01 -2.62
CA TRP A 37 1.73 -9.13 -2.33
C TRP A 37 2.22 -10.09 -1.23
N SER A 38 3.26 -9.73 -0.50
CA SER A 38 3.82 -10.60 0.55
C SER A 38 2.81 -11.06 1.59
N ASN A 39 1.78 -10.26 1.84
CA ASN A 39 0.68 -10.66 2.73
C ASN A 39 -0.23 -11.71 2.07
N ALA A 40 -0.52 -11.56 0.78
CA ALA A 40 -1.35 -12.50 0.01
C ALA A 40 -0.69 -13.89 -0.12
N VAL A 41 0.64 -13.94 -0.18
CA VAL A 41 1.42 -15.20 -0.21
C VAL A 41 1.31 -15.97 1.11
N GLY A 42 0.99 -15.29 2.22
CA GLY A 42 1.01 -15.90 3.56
C GLY A 42 0.19 -17.18 3.66
N GLY A 43 -1.04 -17.19 3.18
CA GLY A 43 -1.90 -18.37 3.20
C GLY A 43 -1.40 -19.52 2.32
N LEU A 44 -0.82 -19.19 1.16
CA LEU A 44 -0.26 -20.17 0.23
C LEU A 44 1.00 -20.84 0.81
N ILE A 45 1.88 -20.04 1.42
CA ILE A 45 3.08 -20.52 2.11
C ILE A 45 2.68 -21.43 3.29
N LEU A 46 1.71 -21.01 4.09
CA LEU A 46 1.23 -21.81 5.22
C LEU A 46 0.67 -23.18 4.80
N ALA A 47 -0.08 -23.23 3.69
CA ALA A 47 -0.58 -24.48 3.15
C ALA A 47 0.56 -25.43 2.76
N GLN A 48 1.62 -24.91 2.12
CA GLN A 48 2.81 -25.70 1.75
C GLN A 48 3.63 -26.11 2.97
N LEU A 49 3.83 -25.22 3.94
CA LEU A 49 4.55 -25.55 5.18
C LEU A 49 3.80 -26.57 6.02
N LYS A 50 2.47 -26.60 5.96
CA LYS A 50 1.65 -27.62 6.60
C LYS A 50 1.84 -28.99 5.95
N GLU A 51 1.89 -29.04 4.63
CA GLU A 51 2.20 -30.29 3.89
C GLU A 51 3.59 -30.82 4.22
N LEU A 52 4.59 -29.93 4.40
CA LEU A 52 5.95 -30.27 4.81
C LEU A 52 6.07 -30.63 6.31
N GLY A 53 5.00 -30.52 7.10
CA GLY A 53 5.02 -30.81 8.53
C GLY A 53 5.71 -29.73 9.39
N TRP A 54 5.93 -28.53 8.87
CA TRP A 54 6.58 -27.42 9.58
C TRP A 54 5.61 -26.67 10.53
N THR A 55 4.32 -26.77 10.30
CA THR A 55 3.31 -26.00 11.03
C THR A 55 2.05 -26.84 11.31
N ASP A 56 1.45 -26.53 12.45
CA ASP A 56 0.11 -26.98 12.86
C ASP A 56 -0.90 -25.81 12.82
N ASN A 57 -2.14 -26.06 13.22
CA ASN A 57 -3.19 -25.02 13.22
C ASN A 57 -2.87 -23.88 14.20
N SER A 58 -2.23 -24.17 15.33
CA SER A 58 -1.86 -23.17 16.34
C SER A 58 -0.75 -22.26 15.82
N THR A 59 0.27 -22.84 15.23
CA THR A 59 1.40 -22.10 14.64
C THR A 59 0.95 -21.28 13.42
N THR A 60 0.01 -21.82 12.63
CA THR A 60 -0.64 -21.10 11.51
C THR A 60 -1.37 -19.84 12.00
N ALA A 61 -2.12 -19.95 13.09
CA ALA A 61 -2.80 -18.81 13.71
C ALA A 61 -1.78 -17.77 14.22
N THR A 62 -0.72 -18.22 14.89
CA THR A 62 0.35 -17.35 15.40
C THR A 62 1.06 -16.61 14.28
N PHE A 63 1.39 -17.26 13.18
CA PHE A 63 2.01 -16.66 12.00
C PHE A 63 1.15 -15.51 11.43
N SER A 64 -0.15 -15.74 11.29
CA SER A 64 -1.08 -14.73 10.77
C SER A 64 -1.28 -13.57 11.75
N ALA A 65 -1.47 -13.87 13.05
CA ALA A 65 -1.65 -12.87 14.09
C ALA A 65 -0.42 -11.97 14.26
N ILE A 66 0.78 -12.54 14.30
CA ILE A 66 2.05 -11.80 14.42
C ILE A 66 2.30 -10.90 13.21
N THR A 67 1.98 -11.37 11.99
CA THR A 67 2.07 -10.53 10.79
C THR A 67 1.15 -9.31 10.90
N THR A 68 -0.11 -9.52 11.32
CA THR A 68 -1.10 -8.46 11.48
C THR A 68 -0.72 -7.49 12.60
N ALA A 69 -0.18 -7.98 13.72
CA ALA A 69 0.36 -7.13 14.79
C ALA A 69 1.52 -6.26 14.29
N GLY A 70 2.42 -6.82 13.49
CA GLY A 70 3.48 -6.06 12.81
C GLY A 70 2.90 -4.96 11.92
N MET A 71 1.90 -5.27 11.09
CA MET A 71 1.25 -4.28 10.23
C MET A 71 0.60 -3.14 11.02
N PHE A 72 -0.04 -3.45 12.14
CA PHE A 72 -0.64 -2.45 13.03
C PHE A 72 0.42 -1.50 13.59
N LEU A 73 1.52 -2.02 14.14
CA LEU A 73 2.61 -1.21 14.67
C LEU A 73 3.29 -0.39 13.56
N GLY A 74 3.48 -0.99 12.39
CA GLY A 74 4.00 -0.32 11.21
C GLY A 74 3.11 0.85 10.76
N ALA A 75 1.81 0.65 10.70
CA ALA A 75 0.85 1.68 10.32
C ALA A 75 0.85 2.86 11.31
N LEU A 76 0.88 2.58 12.62
CA LEU A 76 0.97 3.61 13.66
C LEU A 76 2.27 4.42 13.57
N GLY A 77 3.40 3.75 13.44
CA GLY A 77 4.71 4.41 13.35
C GLY A 77 4.96 5.06 12.00
N GLY A 78 4.45 4.47 10.93
CA GLY A 78 4.71 4.85 9.55
C GLY A 78 4.30 6.28 9.21
N GLY A 79 3.12 6.70 9.68
CA GLY A 79 2.66 8.07 9.52
C GLY A 79 3.59 9.07 10.20
N ILE A 80 3.93 8.82 11.47
CA ILE A 80 4.77 9.71 12.30
C ILE A 80 6.18 9.87 11.70
N ILE A 81 6.78 8.76 11.29
CA ILE A 81 8.12 8.77 10.66
C ILE A 81 8.04 9.42 9.27
N GLY A 82 7.04 9.08 8.47
CA GLY A 82 6.82 9.66 7.14
C GLY A 82 6.63 11.18 7.18
N ASP A 83 5.96 11.69 8.22
CA ASP A 83 5.86 13.13 8.45
C ASP A 83 7.22 13.74 8.77
N LYS A 84 8.12 13.04 9.48
CA LYS A 84 9.43 13.56 9.88
C LYS A 84 10.46 13.56 8.74
N ILE A 85 10.59 12.45 8.01
CA ILE A 85 11.69 12.25 7.03
C ILE A 85 11.28 12.51 5.58
N GLY A 86 9.99 12.73 5.31
CA GLY A 86 9.43 12.93 3.97
C GLY A 86 8.82 11.67 3.38
N ARG A 87 7.95 11.87 2.40
CA ARG A 87 7.16 10.78 1.81
C ARG A 87 8.02 9.81 1.01
N LYS A 88 8.94 10.35 0.20
CA LYS A 88 9.88 9.57 -0.60
C LYS A 88 10.82 8.74 0.26
N ASN A 89 11.47 9.37 1.23
CA ASN A 89 12.45 8.69 2.07
C ASN A 89 11.79 7.62 2.97
N ALA A 90 10.61 7.92 3.49
CA ALA A 90 9.82 6.97 4.27
C ALA A 90 9.40 5.75 3.42
N PHE A 91 8.93 5.98 2.20
CA PHE A 91 8.62 4.90 1.25
C PHE A 91 9.83 3.97 1.04
N ILE A 92 11.00 4.54 0.71
CA ILE A 92 12.23 3.77 0.47
C ILE A 92 12.64 2.98 1.71
N LEU A 93 12.57 3.59 2.90
CA LEU A 93 12.91 2.95 4.17
C LEU A 93 12.02 1.74 4.44
N TYR A 94 10.70 1.89 4.29
CA TYR A 94 9.76 0.82 4.60
C TYR A 94 9.81 -0.32 3.58
N GLU A 95 10.01 0.01 2.31
CA GLU A 95 10.27 -0.99 1.28
C GLU A 95 11.57 -1.75 1.56
N ALA A 96 12.63 -1.07 1.97
CA ALA A 96 13.88 -1.73 2.31
C ALA A 96 13.70 -2.71 3.49
N ILE A 97 13.01 -2.30 4.57
CA ILE A 97 12.68 -3.17 5.70
C ILE A 97 11.89 -4.39 5.22
N HIS A 98 10.87 -4.17 4.40
CA HIS A 98 10.00 -5.20 3.88
C HIS A 98 10.76 -6.21 2.98
N ILE A 99 11.56 -5.71 2.03
CA ILE A 99 12.37 -6.53 1.11
C ILE A 99 13.40 -7.37 1.88
N ILE A 100 14.16 -6.75 2.79
CA ILE A 100 15.15 -7.46 3.60
C ILE A 100 14.49 -8.58 4.41
N ALA A 101 13.35 -8.28 5.03
CA ALA A 101 12.61 -9.27 5.81
C ALA A 101 12.07 -10.43 4.94
N MET A 102 11.64 -10.16 3.69
CA MET A 102 11.23 -11.21 2.73
C MET A 102 12.42 -12.10 2.35
N VAL A 103 13.55 -11.48 1.99
CA VAL A 103 14.76 -12.25 1.60
C VAL A 103 15.27 -13.09 2.75
N VAL A 104 15.43 -12.51 3.94
CA VAL A 104 15.86 -13.24 5.14
C VAL A 104 14.86 -14.34 5.51
N GLY A 105 13.55 -14.05 5.40
CA GLY A 105 12.48 -15.00 5.65
C GLY A 105 12.48 -16.17 4.68
N ALA A 106 12.87 -15.98 3.42
CA ALA A 106 12.97 -17.05 2.43
C ALA A 106 14.06 -18.08 2.78
N PHE A 107 15.07 -17.68 3.56
CA PHE A 107 16.14 -18.57 4.02
C PHE A 107 15.96 -19.01 5.47
N SER A 108 14.75 -18.95 6.02
CA SER A 108 14.45 -19.39 7.38
C SER A 108 14.79 -20.85 7.60
N PRO A 109 15.50 -21.18 8.69
CA PRO A 109 15.83 -22.55 9.05
C PRO A 109 14.69 -23.27 9.77
N ASN A 110 13.75 -22.53 10.38
CA ASN A 110 12.62 -23.07 11.12
C ASN A 110 11.45 -22.09 11.15
N MET A 111 10.29 -22.58 11.61
CA MET A 111 9.04 -21.82 11.63
C MET A 111 9.09 -20.61 12.58
N THR A 112 9.74 -20.73 13.74
CA THR A 112 9.87 -19.63 14.70
C THR A 112 10.62 -18.43 14.12
N PHE A 113 11.71 -18.70 13.41
CA PHE A 113 12.47 -17.66 12.71
C PHE A 113 11.64 -17.01 11.59
N LEU A 114 10.90 -17.83 10.83
CA LEU A 114 10.00 -17.31 9.79
C LEU A 114 8.92 -16.40 10.37
N ILE A 115 8.33 -16.75 11.53
CA ILE A 115 7.33 -15.92 12.23
C ILE A 115 7.96 -14.57 12.65
N ALA A 116 9.19 -14.56 13.14
CA ALA A 116 9.88 -13.31 13.46
C ALA A 116 10.11 -12.44 12.22
N CYS A 117 10.53 -13.05 11.09
CA CYS A 117 10.64 -12.33 9.82
C CYS A 117 9.29 -11.78 9.36
N ARG A 118 8.20 -12.54 9.52
CA ARG A 118 6.84 -12.10 9.17
C ARG A 118 6.37 -10.90 9.99
N PHE A 119 6.77 -10.81 11.25
CA PHE A 119 6.52 -9.61 12.05
C PHE A 119 7.19 -8.38 11.42
N VAL A 120 8.48 -8.48 11.07
CA VAL A 120 9.23 -7.38 10.45
C VAL A 120 8.66 -7.03 9.07
N MET A 121 8.30 -8.04 8.26
CA MET A 121 7.58 -7.82 6.99
C MET A 121 6.28 -7.04 7.23
N GLY A 122 5.51 -7.42 8.27
CA GLY A 122 4.28 -6.74 8.65
C GLY A 122 4.53 -5.27 8.99
N VAL A 123 5.55 -4.97 9.81
CA VAL A 123 5.91 -3.58 10.17
C VAL A 123 6.24 -2.77 8.91
N GLY A 124 7.08 -3.30 8.02
CA GLY A 124 7.41 -2.64 6.76
C GLY A 124 6.18 -2.39 5.90
N LEU A 125 5.34 -3.40 5.70
CA LEU A 125 4.13 -3.33 4.88
C LEU A 125 3.10 -2.36 5.43
N GLY A 126 2.82 -2.40 6.74
CA GLY A 126 1.85 -1.49 7.36
C GLY A 126 2.26 -0.03 7.25
N ALA A 127 3.54 0.27 7.52
CA ALA A 127 4.10 1.61 7.38
C ALA A 127 4.09 2.08 5.91
N LEU A 128 4.43 1.19 4.99
CA LEU A 128 4.45 1.44 3.56
C LEU A 128 3.08 1.85 3.03
N LEU A 129 2.02 1.10 3.34
CA LEU A 129 0.66 1.36 2.86
C LEU A 129 0.18 2.76 3.29
N VAL A 130 0.37 3.12 4.57
CA VAL A 130 0.00 4.45 5.07
C VAL A 130 0.76 5.55 4.34
N THR A 131 2.08 5.41 4.20
CA THR A 131 2.94 6.42 3.56
C THR A 131 2.65 6.55 2.07
N LEU A 132 2.40 5.44 1.40
CA LEU A 132 2.13 5.40 -0.03
C LEU A 132 0.81 6.09 -0.39
N PHE A 133 -0.27 5.77 0.33
CA PHE A 133 -1.56 6.42 0.09
C PHE A 133 -1.53 7.91 0.49
N ALA A 134 -0.92 8.25 1.62
CA ALA A 134 -0.77 9.65 2.02
C ALA A 134 0.06 10.43 0.98
N GLY A 135 1.23 9.93 0.60
CA GLY A 135 2.09 10.54 -0.41
C GLY A 135 1.38 10.69 -1.75
N PHE A 136 0.73 9.62 -2.25
CA PHE A 136 0.02 9.67 -3.53
C PHE A 136 -1.07 10.74 -3.57
N THR A 137 -1.87 10.84 -2.51
CA THR A 137 -2.95 11.83 -2.45
C THR A 137 -2.44 13.27 -2.40
N GLU A 138 -1.22 13.51 -1.94
CA GLU A 138 -0.59 14.83 -1.92
C GLU A 138 -0.23 15.34 -3.32
N TYR A 139 0.02 14.44 -4.29
CA TYR A 139 0.34 14.80 -5.67
C TYR A 139 -0.90 14.97 -6.56
N MET A 140 -2.04 14.39 -6.15
CA MET A 140 -3.25 14.42 -6.97
C MET A 140 -4.07 15.69 -6.73
N PRO A 141 -4.63 16.31 -7.81
CA PRO A 141 -5.56 17.41 -7.70
C PRO A 141 -6.76 17.04 -6.83
N GLY A 142 -7.19 17.96 -5.97
CA GLY A 142 -8.29 17.72 -5.01
C GLY A 142 -9.57 17.20 -5.67
N ARG A 143 -9.91 17.75 -6.84
CA ARG A 143 -11.11 17.39 -7.63
C ARG A 143 -11.18 15.93 -8.05
N ASN A 144 -10.02 15.28 -8.37
CA ASN A 144 -9.96 13.93 -8.94
C ASN A 144 -9.27 12.93 -8.00
N ARG A 145 -8.94 13.33 -6.77
CA ARG A 145 -8.19 12.52 -5.80
C ARG A 145 -8.87 11.19 -5.50
N GLY A 146 -10.19 11.19 -5.34
CA GLY A 146 -10.97 9.98 -5.09
C GLY A 146 -10.89 8.98 -6.25
N THR A 147 -11.07 9.46 -7.48
CA THR A 147 -10.98 8.64 -8.71
C THR A 147 -9.59 8.02 -8.88
N TRP A 148 -8.52 8.82 -8.68
CA TRP A 148 -7.15 8.31 -8.76
C TRP A 148 -6.85 7.27 -7.66
N SER A 149 -7.30 7.50 -6.43
CA SER A 149 -7.12 6.55 -5.33
C SER A 149 -7.87 5.23 -5.58
N SER A 150 -9.08 5.29 -6.14
CA SER A 150 -9.84 4.09 -6.52
C SER A 150 -9.15 3.29 -7.62
N ARG A 151 -8.58 3.97 -8.63
CA ARG A 151 -7.80 3.32 -9.70
C ARG A 151 -6.54 2.63 -9.15
N VAL A 152 -5.81 3.29 -8.24
CA VAL A 152 -4.64 2.70 -7.57
C VAL A 152 -5.06 1.46 -6.78
N SER A 153 -6.14 1.54 -6.02
CA SER A 153 -6.67 0.41 -5.26
C SER A 153 -7.11 -0.74 -6.18
N PHE A 154 -7.75 -0.44 -7.32
CA PHE A 154 -8.13 -1.44 -8.30
C PHE A 154 -6.91 -2.21 -8.82
N ILE A 155 -5.86 -1.51 -9.26
CA ILE A 155 -4.62 -2.15 -9.73
C ILE A 155 -3.95 -2.93 -8.60
N GLY A 156 -3.85 -2.34 -7.39
CA GLY A 156 -3.24 -2.99 -6.24
C GLY A 156 -3.91 -4.32 -5.86
N ASN A 157 -5.23 -4.42 -6.00
CA ASN A 157 -5.96 -5.66 -5.68
C ASN A 157 -5.75 -6.79 -6.70
N TRP A 158 -5.19 -6.52 -7.87
CA TRP A 158 -4.72 -7.57 -8.78
C TRP A 158 -3.51 -8.34 -8.22
N SER A 159 -2.85 -7.82 -7.18
CA SER A 159 -1.78 -8.51 -6.48
C SER A 159 -2.22 -9.88 -5.95
N TYR A 160 -3.45 -10.03 -5.46
CA TYR A 160 -3.97 -11.28 -4.91
C TYR A 160 -4.09 -12.40 -5.94
N PRO A 161 -4.82 -12.24 -7.06
CA PRO A 161 -4.89 -13.29 -8.08
C PRO A 161 -3.54 -13.52 -8.77
N LEU A 162 -2.71 -12.50 -9.01
CA LEU A 162 -1.39 -12.67 -9.62
C LEU A 162 -0.47 -13.51 -8.75
N CYS A 163 -0.41 -13.24 -7.46
CA CYS A 163 0.34 -14.03 -6.49
C CYS A 163 -0.11 -15.50 -6.51
N SER A 164 -1.42 -15.74 -6.50
CA SER A 164 -2.00 -17.08 -6.50
C SER A 164 -1.74 -17.82 -7.83
N LEU A 165 -1.82 -17.14 -8.97
CA LEU A 165 -1.47 -17.69 -10.28
C LEU A 165 0.01 -18.10 -10.36
N ILE A 166 0.91 -17.28 -9.82
CA ILE A 166 2.33 -17.60 -9.75
C ILE A 166 2.54 -18.84 -8.87
N ALA A 167 1.91 -18.90 -7.69
CA ALA A 167 1.99 -20.06 -6.81
C ALA A 167 1.47 -21.33 -7.50
N MET A 168 0.34 -21.22 -8.19
CA MET A 168 -0.23 -22.35 -8.96
C MET A 168 0.71 -22.83 -10.06
N GLY A 169 1.37 -21.93 -10.78
CA GLY A 169 2.35 -22.27 -11.82
C GLY A 169 3.65 -22.85 -11.28
N LEU A 170 4.09 -22.42 -10.10
CA LEU A 170 5.32 -22.91 -9.47
C LEU A 170 5.17 -24.29 -8.82
N THR A 171 3.98 -24.60 -8.30
CA THR A 171 3.73 -25.85 -7.54
C THR A 171 4.10 -27.13 -8.31
N PRO A 172 3.84 -27.29 -9.62
CA PRO A 172 4.26 -28.46 -10.36
C PRO A 172 5.72 -28.46 -10.82
N LEU A 173 6.39 -27.29 -10.77
CA LEU A 173 7.72 -27.09 -11.37
C LEU A 173 8.86 -27.14 -10.35
N ILE A 174 8.59 -26.85 -9.10
CA ILE A 174 9.59 -26.67 -8.05
C ILE A 174 9.25 -27.57 -6.87
N SER A 175 10.28 -28.18 -6.25
CA SER A 175 10.08 -28.98 -5.04
C SER A 175 9.40 -28.19 -3.92
N ALA A 176 8.59 -28.86 -3.11
CA ALA A 176 7.82 -28.22 -2.02
C ALA A 176 8.72 -27.40 -1.07
N GLU A 177 9.95 -27.86 -0.82
CA GLU A 177 10.91 -27.16 0.05
C GLU A 177 11.35 -25.79 -0.51
N TRP A 178 11.48 -25.66 -1.83
CA TRP A 178 11.91 -24.42 -2.47
C TRP A 178 10.72 -23.55 -2.91
N ASN A 179 9.56 -24.12 -3.14
CA ASN A 179 8.41 -23.42 -3.68
C ASN A 179 7.98 -22.24 -2.78
N TRP A 180 7.79 -22.47 -1.49
CA TRP A 180 7.41 -21.41 -0.57
C TRP A 180 8.48 -20.31 -0.42
N ARG A 181 9.77 -20.67 -0.56
CA ARG A 181 10.90 -19.73 -0.54
C ARG A 181 10.87 -18.81 -1.76
N VAL A 182 10.68 -19.40 -2.94
CA VAL A 182 10.58 -18.65 -4.20
C VAL A 182 9.39 -17.71 -4.20
N GLN A 183 8.27 -18.10 -3.58
CA GLN A 183 7.11 -17.24 -3.41
C GLN A 183 7.38 -16.00 -2.53
N LEU A 184 8.39 -16.00 -1.67
CA LEU A 184 8.87 -14.81 -0.97
C LEU A 184 9.89 -14.02 -1.80
N LEU A 185 10.74 -14.69 -2.57
CA LEU A 185 11.81 -14.04 -3.34
C LEU A 185 11.27 -13.29 -4.55
N ILE A 186 10.25 -13.80 -5.24
CA ILE A 186 9.65 -13.12 -6.40
C ILE A 186 9.13 -11.72 -6.04
N PRO A 187 8.25 -11.54 -5.04
CA PRO A 187 7.81 -10.21 -4.65
C PRO A 187 8.96 -9.35 -4.12
N ALA A 188 9.97 -9.94 -3.45
CA ALA A 188 11.13 -9.18 -2.99
C ALA A 188 11.91 -8.55 -4.16
N VAL A 189 12.15 -9.30 -5.25
CA VAL A 189 12.82 -8.79 -6.46
C VAL A 189 11.96 -7.72 -7.15
N LEU A 190 10.67 -7.97 -7.30
CA LEU A 190 9.76 -7.01 -7.94
C LEU A 190 9.60 -5.72 -7.11
N SER A 191 9.52 -5.83 -5.77
CA SER A 191 9.51 -4.67 -4.87
C SER A 191 10.83 -3.90 -4.93
N LEU A 192 11.97 -4.58 -5.05
CA LEU A 192 13.25 -3.92 -5.25
C LEU A 192 13.27 -3.11 -6.56
N MET A 193 12.74 -3.67 -7.64
CA MET A 193 12.61 -2.96 -8.92
C MET A 193 11.70 -1.73 -8.78
N ALA A 194 10.55 -1.88 -8.12
CA ALA A 194 9.63 -0.78 -7.86
C ALA A 194 10.29 0.33 -7.02
N THR A 195 11.05 -0.05 -5.99
CA THR A 195 11.80 0.88 -5.14
C THR A 195 12.87 1.65 -5.91
N ILE A 196 13.62 0.99 -6.79
CA ILE A 196 14.62 1.64 -7.64
C ILE A 196 13.97 2.64 -8.60
N ILE A 197 12.83 2.28 -9.20
CA ILE A 197 12.06 3.17 -10.08
C ILE A 197 11.55 4.38 -9.29
N ALA A 198 10.97 4.15 -8.12
CA ALA A 198 10.49 5.21 -7.25
C ALA A 198 11.62 6.12 -6.77
N TRP A 199 12.76 5.56 -6.34
CA TRP A 199 13.93 6.34 -5.93
C TRP A 199 14.40 7.31 -7.01
N ARG A 200 14.41 6.88 -8.27
CA ARG A 200 14.87 7.68 -9.41
C ARG A 200 13.84 8.68 -9.92
N ARG A 201 12.55 8.34 -9.91
CA ARG A 201 11.50 9.09 -10.61
C ARG A 201 10.47 9.75 -9.70
N PHE A 202 10.37 9.31 -8.44
CA PHE A 202 9.40 9.87 -7.50
C PHE A 202 10.02 11.10 -6.82
N PRO A 203 9.47 12.32 -7.00
CA PRO A 203 9.96 13.52 -6.30
C PRO A 203 9.53 13.48 -4.84
N GLU A 204 10.14 14.29 -3.97
CA GLU A 204 9.60 14.51 -2.64
C GLU A 204 8.33 15.37 -2.71
N SER A 205 7.39 15.19 -1.78
CA SER A 205 6.13 15.92 -1.77
C SER A 205 6.34 17.43 -1.61
N PRO A 206 5.91 18.27 -2.58
CA PRO A 206 6.00 19.72 -2.44
C PRO A 206 5.17 20.24 -1.26
N ARG A 207 4.01 19.62 -0.97
CA ARG A 207 3.16 19.98 0.17
C ARG A 207 3.86 19.68 1.49
N TRP A 208 4.57 18.56 1.56
CA TRP A 208 5.37 18.20 2.74
C TRP A 208 6.55 19.14 2.93
N LEU A 209 7.32 19.44 1.87
CA LEU A 209 8.43 20.39 1.90
C LEU A 209 7.97 21.77 2.39
N GLU A 210 6.83 22.25 1.87
CA GLU A 210 6.22 23.51 2.30
C GLU A 210 5.83 23.47 3.79
N SER A 211 5.21 22.38 4.26
CA SER A 211 4.82 22.23 5.66
C SER A 211 6.01 22.22 6.64
N ARG A 212 7.19 21.89 6.14
CA ARG A 212 8.48 21.88 6.88
C ARG A 212 9.26 23.19 6.75
N GLY A 213 8.72 24.19 6.06
CA GLY A 213 9.41 25.46 5.83
C GLY A 213 10.57 25.39 4.83
N ARG A 214 10.71 24.26 4.11
CA ARG A 214 11.74 24.06 3.06
C ARG A 214 11.29 24.67 1.74
N TYR A 215 10.98 25.97 1.75
CA TYR A 215 10.32 26.66 0.64
C TYR A 215 11.13 26.65 -0.65
N ALA A 216 12.46 26.79 -0.58
CA ALA A 216 13.31 26.75 -1.77
C ALA A 216 13.26 25.40 -2.50
N GLU A 217 13.24 24.31 -1.75
CA GLU A 217 13.14 22.97 -2.31
C GLU A 217 11.73 22.68 -2.82
N ALA A 218 10.70 23.10 -2.07
CA ALA A 218 9.31 23.02 -2.49
C ALA A 218 9.09 23.74 -3.83
N GLU A 219 9.62 24.95 -3.98
CA GLU A 219 9.56 25.74 -5.20
C GLU A 219 10.27 25.06 -6.35
N LYS A 220 11.49 24.52 -6.12
CA LYS A 220 12.24 23.78 -7.14
C LYS A 220 11.46 22.58 -7.68
N VAL A 221 10.90 21.77 -6.78
CA VAL A 221 10.09 20.60 -7.16
C VAL A 221 8.83 21.04 -7.90
N MET A 222 8.16 22.07 -7.40
CA MET A 222 6.92 22.58 -7.98
C MET A 222 7.13 23.13 -9.41
N ARG A 223 8.20 23.91 -9.63
CA ARG A 223 8.56 24.39 -10.97
C ARG A 223 8.84 23.25 -11.94
N ALA A 224 9.61 22.25 -11.52
CA ALA A 224 9.89 21.08 -12.36
C ALA A 224 8.61 20.34 -12.78
N ILE A 225 7.63 20.24 -11.88
CA ILE A 225 6.32 19.65 -12.16
C ILE A 225 5.55 20.51 -13.17
N GLU A 226 5.45 21.81 -12.93
CA GLU A 226 4.71 22.75 -13.78
C GLU A 226 5.32 22.85 -15.19
N GLU A 227 6.64 22.97 -15.29
CA GLU A 227 7.35 22.94 -16.58
C GLU A 227 7.11 21.63 -17.35
N GLY A 228 7.18 20.49 -16.65
CA GLY A 228 6.85 19.19 -17.24
C GLY A 228 5.43 19.10 -17.76
N VAL A 229 4.46 19.68 -17.04
CA VAL A 229 3.06 19.74 -17.47
C VAL A 229 2.88 20.65 -18.67
N VAL A 230 3.49 21.85 -18.68
CA VAL A 230 3.43 22.78 -19.81
C VAL A 230 4.04 22.16 -21.06
N LEU A 231 5.21 21.54 -20.95
CA LEU A 231 5.86 20.84 -22.07
C LEU A 231 4.99 19.72 -22.66
N GLN A 232 4.24 19.01 -21.80
CA GLN A 232 3.38 17.91 -22.26
C GLN A 232 2.05 18.37 -22.86
N THR A 233 1.48 19.45 -22.33
CA THR A 233 0.15 19.91 -22.73
C THR A 233 0.21 20.97 -23.83
N GLY A 234 1.34 21.66 -24.00
CA GLY A 234 1.52 22.79 -24.91
C GLY A 234 0.64 24.01 -24.53
N LYS A 235 0.05 24.02 -23.35
CA LYS A 235 -0.88 25.07 -22.91
C LYS A 235 -0.37 25.76 -21.66
N PRO A 236 -0.61 27.08 -21.50
CA PRO A 236 -0.31 27.77 -20.27
C PRO A 236 -1.15 27.22 -19.12
N LEU A 237 -0.58 27.23 -17.92
CA LEU A 237 -1.29 26.76 -16.72
C LEU A 237 -2.40 27.76 -16.34
N PRO A 238 -3.53 27.28 -15.81
CA PRO A 238 -4.56 28.15 -15.23
C PRO A 238 -3.98 29.03 -14.12
N PRO A 239 -4.60 30.18 -13.81
CA PRO A 239 -4.17 31.02 -12.68
C PRO A 239 -4.25 30.24 -11.36
N VAL A 240 -3.37 30.57 -10.40
CA VAL A 240 -3.42 29.98 -9.05
C VAL A 240 -4.58 30.65 -8.31
N VAL A 241 -5.56 29.87 -7.91
CA VAL A 241 -6.62 30.34 -7.02
C VAL A 241 -6.16 30.04 -5.59
N ILE A 242 -5.72 31.07 -4.89
CA ILE A 242 -5.43 30.97 -3.46
C ILE A 242 -6.75 31.27 -2.77
N GLU A 243 -7.43 30.21 -2.31
CA GLU A 243 -8.54 30.39 -1.39
C GLU A 243 -7.94 30.83 -0.05
N ASP A 244 -7.93 32.16 0.14
CA ASP A 244 -7.49 32.76 1.40
C ASP A 244 -8.67 32.70 2.37
N ASP A 245 -8.94 31.50 2.92
CA ASP A 245 -10.00 31.33 3.93
C ASP A 245 -9.66 32.01 5.26
N GLY A 246 -8.64 32.90 5.29
CA GLY A 246 -8.28 33.74 6.46
C GLY A 246 -8.07 32.98 7.78
N LYS A 247 -8.28 31.68 7.77
CA LYS A 247 -8.13 30.79 8.90
C LYS A 247 -7.10 29.71 8.54
N ALA A 248 -5.87 29.88 9.01
CA ALA A 248 -4.94 28.75 9.07
C ALA A 248 -5.72 27.55 9.63
N PRO A 249 -5.67 26.37 8.99
CA PRO A 249 -6.36 25.19 9.51
C PRO A 249 -5.91 25.00 10.96
N ARG A 250 -6.81 25.27 11.90
CA ARG A 250 -6.53 25.05 13.33
C ARG A 250 -6.18 23.58 13.46
N ALA A 251 -4.96 23.28 13.92
CA ALA A 251 -4.59 21.95 14.28
C ALA A 251 -5.60 21.45 15.32
N VAL A 252 -6.52 20.59 14.89
CA VAL A 252 -7.50 19.97 15.78
C VAL A 252 -6.77 18.92 16.60
N PRO A 253 -6.73 19.05 17.93
CA PRO A 253 -6.03 18.06 18.75
C PRO A 253 -6.68 16.68 18.58
N TYR A 254 -5.87 15.63 18.62
CA TYR A 254 -6.36 14.24 18.49
C TYR A 254 -7.45 13.90 19.51
N SER A 255 -7.44 14.54 20.69
CA SER A 255 -8.48 14.39 21.70
C SER A 255 -9.88 14.80 21.21
N ALA A 256 -10.00 15.69 20.24
CA ALA A 256 -11.29 16.05 19.66
C ALA A 256 -11.97 14.90 18.92
N LEU A 257 -11.20 13.94 18.40
CA LEU A 257 -11.74 12.71 17.78
C LEU A 257 -12.44 11.81 18.80
N LEU A 258 -12.12 11.97 20.09
CA LEU A 258 -12.66 11.15 21.18
C LEU A 258 -13.87 11.82 21.85
N THR A 259 -14.45 12.86 21.28
CA THR A 259 -15.57 13.61 21.86
C THR A 259 -16.74 13.77 20.90
N GLY A 260 -17.95 13.81 21.47
CA GLY A 260 -19.19 14.15 20.77
C GLY A 260 -19.51 13.33 19.51
N VAL A 261 -19.93 14.01 18.45
CA VAL A 261 -20.33 13.37 17.17
C VAL A 261 -19.15 12.72 16.46
N LEU A 262 -17.93 13.24 16.63
CA LEU A 262 -16.72 12.67 16.02
C LEU A 262 -16.41 11.30 16.59
N LEU A 263 -16.56 11.10 17.88
CA LEU A 263 -16.38 9.78 18.51
C LEU A 263 -17.33 8.73 17.92
N LYS A 264 -18.60 9.06 17.75
CA LYS A 264 -19.57 8.14 17.12
C LYS A 264 -19.18 7.76 15.71
N ARG A 265 -18.69 8.72 14.90
CA ARG A 265 -18.20 8.46 13.54
C ARG A 265 -16.94 7.61 13.53
N VAL A 266 -16.01 7.85 14.46
CA VAL A 266 -14.79 7.05 14.62
C VAL A 266 -15.15 5.61 15.01
N ILE A 267 -16.05 5.40 15.99
CA ILE A 267 -16.47 4.06 16.41
C ILE A 267 -17.14 3.33 15.24
N LEU A 268 -18.09 3.98 14.56
CA LEU A 268 -18.81 3.36 13.44
C LEU A 268 -17.84 3.00 12.29
N GLY A 269 -16.98 3.93 11.89
CA GLY A 269 -15.98 3.70 10.84
C GLY A 269 -14.99 2.59 11.21
N SER A 270 -14.50 2.60 12.45
CA SER A 270 -13.62 1.54 12.96
C SER A 270 -14.31 0.18 12.96
N PHE A 271 -15.56 0.09 13.41
CA PHE A 271 -16.31 -1.16 13.41
C PHE A 271 -16.48 -1.74 12.00
N VAL A 272 -16.89 -0.90 11.04
CA VAL A 272 -17.04 -1.33 9.64
C VAL A 272 -15.69 -1.80 9.07
N LEU A 273 -14.61 -1.04 9.27
CA LEU A 273 -13.28 -1.41 8.79
C LEU A 273 -12.77 -2.69 9.44
N ILE A 274 -12.97 -2.88 10.75
CA ILE A 274 -12.59 -4.11 11.45
C ILE A 274 -13.36 -5.29 10.88
N ALA A 275 -14.69 -5.20 10.74
CA ALA A 275 -15.51 -6.28 10.20
C ALA A 275 -15.07 -6.67 8.78
N MET A 276 -14.87 -5.70 7.90
CA MET A 276 -14.40 -5.95 6.53
C MET A 276 -13.01 -6.61 6.52
N ASN A 277 -12.07 -6.10 7.32
CA ASN A 277 -10.72 -6.64 7.36
C ASN A 277 -10.67 -8.04 7.96
N VAL A 278 -11.45 -8.34 9.00
CA VAL A 278 -11.55 -9.70 9.58
C VAL A 278 -11.96 -10.70 8.51
N VAL A 279 -13.02 -10.40 7.74
CA VAL A 279 -13.47 -11.29 6.65
C VAL A 279 -12.38 -11.43 5.59
N GLN A 280 -11.81 -10.33 5.12
CA GLN A 280 -10.82 -10.33 4.05
C GLN A 280 -9.55 -11.11 4.44
N TYR A 281 -8.97 -10.82 5.59
CA TYR A 281 -7.74 -11.48 6.03
C TYR A 281 -7.96 -12.94 6.41
N THR A 282 -9.14 -13.30 6.92
CA THR A 282 -9.50 -14.70 7.15
C THR A 282 -9.51 -15.48 5.84
N LEU A 283 -10.19 -14.98 4.83
CA LEU A 283 -10.22 -15.64 3.52
C LEU A 283 -8.83 -15.74 2.89
N ILE A 284 -8.05 -14.65 2.88
CA ILE A 284 -6.72 -14.63 2.26
C ILE A 284 -5.76 -15.63 2.93
N ASN A 285 -5.74 -15.70 4.25
CA ASN A 285 -4.75 -16.48 4.98
C ASN A 285 -5.18 -17.93 5.25
N TRP A 286 -6.47 -18.19 5.39
CA TRP A 286 -6.98 -19.47 5.84
C TRP A 286 -7.65 -20.32 4.78
N LEU A 287 -8.10 -19.72 3.66
CA LEU A 287 -8.89 -20.43 2.66
C LEU A 287 -8.17 -21.66 2.10
N PRO A 288 -6.88 -21.63 1.70
CA PRO A 288 -6.17 -22.83 1.25
C PRO A 288 -6.09 -23.90 2.34
N THR A 289 -5.83 -23.49 3.58
CA THR A 289 -5.74 -24.41 4.72
C THR A 289 -7.10 -25.04 5.04
N ILE A 290 -8.19 -24.29 4.95
CA ILE A 290 -9.56 -24.80 5.13
C ILE A 290 -9.87 -25.87 4.08
N PHE A 291 -9.56 -25.66 2.82
CA PHE A 291 -9.76 -26.64 1.75
C PHE A 291 -8.99 -27.94 2.04
N MET A 292 -7.73 -27.82 2.47
CA MET A 292 -6.92 -28.98 2.83
C MET A 292 -7.50 -29.75 4.04
N THR A 293 -8.06 -29.07 5.04
CA THR A 293 -8.70 -29.75 6.19
C THR A 293 -9.99 -30.48 5.81
N GLN A 294 -10.62 -30.08 4.71
CA GLN A 294 -11.77 -30.78 4.13
C GLN A 294 -11.39 -31.96 3.22
N GLY A 295 -10.09 -32.29 3.14
CA GLY A 295 -9.60 -33.42 2.35
C GLY A 295 -9.26 -33.09 0.89
N ILE A 296 -9.31 -31.80 0.50
CA ILE A 296 -8.87 -31.36 -0.83
C ILE A 296 -7.34 -31.31 -0.84
N ASN A 297 -6.73 -31.88 -1.87
CA ASN A 297 -5.26 -31.87 -1.99
C ASN A 297 -4.72 -30.44 -2.18
N LEU A 298 -3.43 -30.23 -1.94
CA LEU A 298 -2.80 -28.90 -2.01
C LEU A 298 -2.99 -28.24 -3.38
N LYS A 299 -2.83 -29.01 -4.49
CA LYS A 299 -2.94 -28.48 -5.85
C LYS A 299 -4.33 -27.89 -6.11
N ASP A 300 -5.38 -28.64 -5.81
CA ASP A 300 -6.76 -28.21 -6.02
C ASP A 300 -7.13 -27.09 -5.05
N SER A 301 -6.62 -27.10 -3.82
CA SER A 301 -6.78 -26.01 -2.85
C SER A 301 -6.21 -24.69 -3.37
N ILE A 302 -5.03 -24.71 -4.01
CA ILE A 302 -4.42 -23.53 -4.62
C ILE A 302 -5.25 -23.03 -5.82
N VAL A 303 -5.78 -23.93 -6.64
CA VAL A 303 -6.65 -23.59 -7.79
C VAL A 303 -7.92 -22.88 -7.29
N LEU A 304 -8.62 -23.48 -6.31
CA LEU A 304 -9.84 -22.89 -5.72
C LEU A 304 -9.56 -21.53 -5.06
N ASN A 305 -8.45 -21.43 -4.33
CA ASN A 305 -8.02 -20.16 -3.76
C ASN A 305 -7.78 -19.11 -4.84
N THR A 306 -7.09 -19.49 -5.93
CA THR A 306 -6.82 -18.59 -7.06
C THR A 306 -8.11 -18.05 -7.66
N MET A 307 -9.12 -18.90 -7.89
CA MET A 307 -10.44 -18.49 -8.37
C MET A 307 -11.10 -17.49 -7.42
N SER A 308 -11.03 -17.74 -6.12
CA SER A 308 -11.61 -16.86 -5.10
C SER A 308 -10.95 -15.48 -5.05
N MET A 309 -9.63 -15.41 -5.31
CA MET A 309 -8.89 -14.14 -5.27
C MET A 309 -9.28 -13.15 -6.38
N PHE A 310 -9.86 -13.62 -7.50
CA PHE A 310 -10.42 -12.73 -8.52
C PHE A 310 -11.62 -11.92 -8.03
N GLY A 311 -12.29 -12.34 -6.97
CA GLY A 311 -13.42 -11.60 -6.38
C GLY A 311 -13.06 -10.18 -5.94
N ALA A 312 -11.85 -9.95 -5.43
CA ALA A 312 -11.41 -8.63 -4.94
C ALA A 312 -11.34 -7.56 -6.07
N PRO A 313 -10.60 -7.74 -7.17
CA PRO A 313 -10.57 -6.76 -8.25
C PRO A 313 -11.94 -6.60 -8.93
N PHE A 314 -12.73 -7.66 -9.10
CA PHE A 314 -14.09 -7.55 -9.64
C PHE A 314 -15.01 -6.73 -8.73
N GLY A 315 -14.95 -6.94 -7.42
CA GLY A 315 -15.73 -6.17 -6.45
C GLY A 315 -15.37 -4.67 -6.50
N ILE A 316 -14.09 -4.32 -6.56
CA ILE A 316 -13.65 -2.93 -6.69
C ILE A 316 -14.06 -2.34 -8.04
N PHE A 317 -13.99 -3.10 -9.12
CA PHE A 317 -14.46 -2.64 -10.44
C PHE A 317 -15.95 -2.28 -10.41
N ILE A 318 -16.79 -3.13 -9.84
CA ILE A 318 -18.22 -2.85 -9.65
C ILE A 318 -18.40 -1.61 -8.75
N ALA A 319 -17.67 -1.52 -7.64
CA ALA A 319 -17.71 -0.36 -6.75
C ALA A 319 -17.37 0.95 -7.48
N MET A 320 -16.36 0.96 -8.35
CA MET A 320 -15.99 2.13 -9.17
C MET A 320 -17.12 2.59 -10.10
N LEU A 321 -17.90 1.66 -10.65
CA LEU A 321 -19.01 1.99 -11.56
C LEU A 321 -20.23 2.56 -10.82
N VAL A 322 -20.37 2.25 -9.53
CA VAL A 322 -21.56 2.56 -8.73
C VAL A 322 -21.34 3.70 -7.77
N MET A 323 -20.10 3.90 -7.29
CA MET A 323 -19.76 4.81 -6.19
C MET A 323 -20.11 6.28 -6.46
N ASP A 324 -20.05 6.72 -7.72
CA ASP A 324 -20.39 8.09 -8.10
C ASP A 324 -21.91 8.30 -8.34
N LYS A 325 -22.69 7.20 -8.37
CA LYS A 325 -24.14 7.21 -8.61
C LYS A 325 -24.97 7.12 -7.33
N ILE A 326 -24.36 6.68 -6.22
CA ILE A 326 -25.04 6.54 -4.93
C ILE A 326 -24.66 7.75 -4.08
N PRO A 327 -25.65 8.49 -3.54
CA PRO A 327 -25.37 9.57 -2.59
C PRO A 327 -24.64 9.02 -1.36
N ARG A 328 -23.61 9.77 -0.93
CA ARG A 328 -22.74 9.43 0.23
C ARG A 328 -23.45 9.71 1.55
#